data_2f9d98ba9c00198f77275bbdab02c24d
#
_entry.id   2f9d98ba9c00198f77275bbdab02c24d
#
_cell.length_a   1.000
_cell.length_b   1.000
_cell.length_c   1.000
_cell.angle_alpha   90.00
_cell.angle_beta   90.00
_cell.angle_gamma   90.00
#
_symmetry.space_group_name_H-M   'P 1'
#
loop_
_entity.id
_entity.type
_entity.pdbx_description
1 polymer ?
#
loop_
_entity_poly.entity_id
_entity_poly.type
_entity_poly.pdbx_seq_one_letter_code
_entity_poly.pdbx_strand_id
1 'polypeptide(L)'
;MKKFLFFLIFPFILAACAPFQDNTPESHSFFAMGTYMKITAYGKNSETVFLHAEKEIRRLDTLLSAENPDSEISRLSKEGKLIPSEDTARLISLAESWNRSTGGTFDISLAPLSKLWGFPHGPYHVPTETERGEALGKTGMKYISHNEETGEYFLKSGCALDLGGMAKGTAAEKAADILKAAGIKNALLDLGGNIKVIGTKPGGRPWHIALRHPDDTDKTAGTLSVSDTSIVTSGDYERYFIENGRRYHHIFDPHTGQPVQNGLRAVTVICKDSEKADILSTALFVMGEKKAALFWKEHRGEFQMILFRNDNTLMITPDLQKVFASELPVVLIS
;
A
#
# COMPACT_ATOMS: atom_id res chain seq x y z
N MET A 1 -20.01 -75.27 42.59
CA MET A 1 -20.62 -74.32 41.61
C MET A 1 -19.97 -72.94 41.83
N LYS A 2 -18.99 -72.57 41.00
CA LYS A 2 -18.30 -71.28 41.08
C LYS A 2 -19.04 -70.32 40.14
N LYS A 3 -19.61 -69.19 40.67
CA LYS A 3 -20.22 -68.13 39.90
C LYS A 3 -19.11 -67.23 39.45
N PHE A 4 -18.93 -67.08 38.12
CA PHE A 4 -18.09 -66.08 37.49
C PHE A 4 -18.91 -64.79 37.32
N LEU A 5 -18.46 -63.69 37.91
CA LEU A 5 -19.04 -62.34 37.75
C LEU A 5 -18.28 -61.68 36.66
N PHE A 6 -18.95 -61.41 35.53
CA PHE A 6 -18.39 -60.64 34.39
C PHE A 6 -18.59 -59.15 34.67
N PHE A 7 -17.50 -58.43 34.89
CA PHE A 7 -17.51 -56.94 34.94
C PHE A 7 -17.42 -56.40 33.54
N LEU A 8 -18.49 -55.76 33.03
CA LEU A 8 -18.50 -55.05 31.80
C LEU A 8 -17.92 -53.65 32.06
N ILE A 9 -16.69 -53.39 31.57
CA ILE A 9 -16.08 -52.05 31.56
C ILE A 9 -16.60 -51.33 30.32
N PHE A 10 -17.45 -50.34 30.53
CA PHE A 10 -17.90 -49.40 29.48
C PHE A 10 -16.83 -48.32 29.32
N PRO A 11 -16.19 -48.19 28.16
CA PRO A 11 -15.28 -47.07 27.95
C PRO A 11 -16.08 -45.77 27.80
N PHE A 12 -15.92 -44.86 28.75
CA PHE A 12 -16.38 -43.47 28.63
C PHE A 12 -15.54 -42.79 27.54
N ILE A 13 -16.09 -42.64 26.33
CA ILE A 13 -15.54 -41.78 25.28
C ILE A 13 -15.85 -40.36 25.70
N LEU A 14 -14.85 -39.67 26.28
CA LEU A 14 -14.85 -38.23 26.43
C LEU A 14 -14.77 -37.65 25.04
N ALA A 15 -15.92 -37.36 24.43
CA ALA A 15 -15.98 -36.47 23.25
C ALA A 15 -15.49 -35.08 23.72
N ALA A 16 -14.23 -34.78 23.44
CA ALA A 16 -13.71 -33.42 23.56
C ALA A 16 -14.53 -32.55 22.59
N CYS A 17 -15.48 -31.80 23.12
CA CYS A 17 -16.11 -30.71 22.39
C CYS A 17 -14.99 -29.71 22.03
N ALA A 18 -14.45 -29.79 20.82
CA ALA A 18 -13.69 -28.72 20.29
C ALA A 18 -14.60 -27.46 20.32
N PRO A 19 -14.15 -26.30 20.84
CA PRO A 19 -14.96 -25.11 20.87
C PRO A 19 -15.38 -24.80 19.44
N PHE A 20 -16.68 -24.62 19.23
CA PHE A 20 -17.27 -24.20 17.97
C PHE A 20 -16.60 -22.84 17.67
N GLN A 21 -15.61 -22.82 16.78
CA GLN A 21 -15.03 -21.59 16.29
C GLN A 21 -16.11 -20.94 15.44
N ASP A 22 -16.64 -19.81 15.90
CA ASP A 22 -17.52 -18.99 15.11
C ASP A 22 -16.74 -18.52 13.86
N ASN A 23 -17.04 -19.15 12.72
CA ASN A 23 -16.36 -18.91 11.46
C ASN A 23 -17.00 -17.77 10.67
N THR A 24 -17.87 -16.98 11.29
CA THR A 24 -18.49 -15.81 10.68
C THR A 24 -17.53 -14.62 10.77
N PRO A 25 -17.15 -13.99 9.64
CA PRO A 25 -16.31 -12.79 9.68
C PRO A 25 -17.12 -11.60 10.17
N GLU A 26 -16.53 -10.79 11.02
CA GLU A 26 -16.99 -9.44 11.33
C GLU A 26 -16.28 -8.44 10.41
N SER A 27 -16.95 -7.35 10.07
CA SER A 27 -16.38 -6.32 9.21
C SER A 27 -16.73 -4.93 9.72
N HIS A 28 -15.78 -4.01 9.57
CA HIS A 28 -15.93 -2.60 9.88
C HIS A 28 -15.49 -1.76 8.67
N SER A 29 -16.29 -0.77 8.29
CA SER A 29 -16.00 0.09 7.14
C SER A 29 -16.07 1.55 7.52
N PHE A 30 -15.14 2.35 7.03
CA PHE A 30 -15.02 3.78 7.32
C PHE A 30 -14.32 4.49 6.16
N PHE A 31 -14.29 5.83 6.21
CA PHE A 31 -13.58 6.66 5.22
C PHE A 31 -12.41 7.36 5.90
N ALA A 32 -11.19 7.20 5.38
CA ALA A 32 -9.98 7.88 5.83
C ALA A 32 -8.96 7.95 4.67
N MET A 33 -7.96 8.83 4.75
CA MET A 33 -6.91 9.01 3.73
C MET A 33 -7.47 9.12 2.30
N GLY A 34 -8.62 9.79 2.16
CA GLY A 34 -9.27 10.03 0.87
C GLY A 34 -9.90 8.80 0.21
N THR A 35 -10.13 7.71 0.94
CA THR A 35 -10.69 6.47 0.38
C THR A 35 -11.58 5.71 1.35
N TYR A 36 -12.42 4.81 0.83
CA TYR A 36 -13.14 3.83 1.65
C TYR A 36 -12.18 2.72 2.07
N MET A 37 -12.27 2.38 3.35
CA MET A 37 -11.50 1.33 4.00
C MET A 37 -12.40 0.30 4.63
N LYS A 38 -11.96 -0.96 4.62
CA LYS A 38 -12.69 -2.07 5.24
C LYS A 38 -11.72 -3.00 5.94
N ILE A 39 -12.02 -3.31 7.20
CA ILE A 39 -11.35 -4.35 7.99
C ILE A 39 -12.31 -5.51 8.13
N THR A 40 -11.87 -6.71 7.80
CA THR A 40 -12.63 -7.96 7.98
C THR A 40 -11.79 -8.93 8.79
N ALA A 41 -12.31 -9.47 9.86
CA ALA A 41 -11.58 -10.42 10.71
C ALA A 41 -12.47 -11.58 11.19
N TYR A 42 -11.83 -12.68 11.53
CA TYR A 42 -12.44 -13.82 12.19
C TYR A 42 -11.97 -13.86 13.65
N GLY A 43 -12.91 -13.83 14.59
CA GLY A 43 -12.60 -13.85 16.02
C GLY A 43 -13.67 -13.13 16.84
N LYS A 44 -13.62 -13.32 18.17
CA LYS A 44 -14.52 -12.66 19.10
C LYS A 44 -14.01 -11.27 19.46
N ASN A 45 -14.92 -10.33 19.74
CA ASN A 45 -14.65 -8.93 20.17
C ASN A 45 -13.91 -8.09 19.12
N SER A 46 -14.13 -8.39 17.84
CA SER A 46 -13.47 -7.67 16.74
C SER A 46 -13.87 -6.20 16.68
N GLU A 47 -15.10 -5.82 17.07
CA GLU A 47 -15.60 -4.45 16.96
C GLU A 47 -14.74 -3.42 17.70
N THR A 48 -14.43 -3.68 18.98
CA THR A 48 -13.56 -2.76 19.75
C THR A 48 -12.16 -2.65 19.14
N VAL A 49 -11.61 -3.76 18.64
CA VAL A 49 -10.30 -3.77 18.01
C VAL A 49 -10.32 -3.01 16.68
N PHE A 50 -11.40 -3.13 15.90
CA PHE A 50 -11.58 -2.36 14.68
C PHE A 50 -11.62 -0.85 14.94
N LEU A 51 -12.32 -0.41 16.01
CA LEU A 51 -12.33 1.00 16.39
C LEU A 51 -10.95 1.52 16.81
N HIS A 52 -10.13 0.69 17.46
CA HIS A 52 -8.74 1.05 17.78
C HIS A 52 -7.89 1.17 16.50
N ALA A 53 -8.03 0.23 15.56
CA ALA A 53 -7.33 0.29 14.28
C ALA A 53 -7.77 1.52 13.45
N GLU A 54 -9.08 1.81 13.36
CA GLU A 54 -9.59 3.01 12.72
C GLU A 54 -9.05 4.29 13.38
N LYS A 55 -9.03 4.36 14.70
CA LYS A 55 -8.50 5.52 15.42
C LYS A 55 -7.04 5.78 15.07
N GLU A 56 -6.23 4.74 14.98
CA GLU A 56 -4.81 4.86 14.58
C GLU A 56 -4.66 5.30 13.12
N ILE A 57 -5.45 4.73 12.20
CA ILE A 57 -5.47 5.15 10.80
C ILE A 57 -5.85 6.63 10.66
N ARG A 58 -6.88 7.09 11.39
CA ARG A 58 -7.28 8.51 11.40
C ARG A 58 -6.22 9.42 12.01
N ARG A 59 -5.52 8.95 13.04
CA ARG A 59 -4.38 9.67 13.62
C ARG A 59 -3.29 9.92 12.57
N LEU A 60 -2.93 8.86 11.84
CA LEU A 60 -1.95 8.96 10.74
C LEU A 60 -2.45 9.83 9.60
N ASP A 61 -3.73 9.75 9.23
CA ASP A 61 -4.34 10.63 8.22
C ASP A 61 -4.20 12.10 8.62
N THR A 62 -4.54 12.44 9.88
CA THR A 62 -4.37 13.81 10.39
C THR A 62 -2.91 14.26 10.43
N LEU A 63 -2.00 13.36 10.78
CA LEU A 63 -0.58 13.65 10.97
C LEU A 63 0.16 13.87 9.64
N LEU A 64 -0.14 13.04 8.63
CA LEU A 64 0.66 12.87 7.40
C LEU A 64 0.04 13.52 6.15
N SER A 65 -1.17 14.06 6.23
CA SER A 65 -1.86 14.65 5.09
C SER A 65 -1.10 15.86 4.53
N ALA A 66 -0.86 15.87 3.22
CA ALA A 66 -0.34 17.06 2.53
C ALA A 66 -1.40 18.16 2.34
N GLU A 67 -2.69 17.86 2.60
CA GLU A 67 -3.83 18.76 2.38
C GLU A 67 -4.37 19.37 3.67
N ASN A 68 -4.26 18.66 4.81
CA ASN A 68 -4.66 19.19 6.11
C ASN A 68 -3.62 20.22 6.58
N PRO A 69 -3.98 21.52 6.71
CA PRO A 69 -3.03 22.57 7.07
C PRO A 69 -2.42 22.40 8.46
N ASP A 70 -3.07 21.62 9.34
CA ASP A 70 -2.64 21.39 10.72
C ASP A 70 -1.76 20.13 10.84
N SER A 71 -1.58 19.37 9.77
CA SER A 71 -0.69 18.19 9.75
C SER A 71 0.78 18.60 9.88
N GLU A 72 1.61 17.68 10.35
CA GLU A 72 3.06 17.93 10.42
C GLU A 72 3.69 18.11 9.04
N ILE A 73 3.21 17.36 8.04
CA ILE A 73 3.70 17.45 6.66
C ILE A 73 3.35 18.80 6.02
N SER A 74 2.12 19.28 6.18
CA SER A 74 1.70 20.58 5.67
C SER A 74 2.42 21.73 6.40
N ARG A 75 2.56 21.62 7.73
CA ARG A 75 3.27 22.63 8.52
C ARG A 75 4.75 22.69 8.15
N LEU A 76 5.43 21.54 8.05
CA LEU A 76 6.82 21.47 7.61
C LEU A 76 6.99 22.09 6.22
N SER A 77 6.07 21.77 5.30
CA SER A 77 6.07 22.32 3.95
C SER A 77 5.85 23.84 3.90
N LYS A 78 4.99 24.38 4.78
CA LYS A 78 4.65 25.78 4.84
C LYS A 78 5.67 26.63 5.61
N GLU A 79 6.12 26.14 6.76
CA GLU A 79 7.02 26.85 7.68
C GLU A 79 8.49 26.69 7.28
N GLY A 80 8.80 25.69 6.47
CA GLY A 80 10.17 25.36 6.02
C GLY A 80 11.02 24.68 7.09
N LYS A 81 10.51 24.51 8.32
CA LYS A 81 11.16 23.82 9.42
C LYS A 81 10.17 23.32 10.46
N LEU A 82 10.48 22.20 11.10
CA LEU A 82 9.67 21.61 12.16
C LEU A 82 10.50 20.58 12.93
N ILE A 83 10.21 20.42 14.21
CA ILE A 83 10.57 19.20 14.96
C ILE A 83 9.34 18.29 14.89
N PRO A 84 9.34 17.27 14.00
CA PRO A 84 8.20 16.40 13.83
C PRO A 84 8.10 15.33 14.92
N SER A 85 6.95 14.66 15.01
CA SER A 85 6.82 13.45 15.81
C SER A 85 7.74 12.33 15.31
N GLU A 86 7.93 11.32 16.15
CA GLU A 86 8.74 10.14 15.81
C GLU A 86 8.23 9.44 14.55
N ASP A 87 6.91 9.31 14.39
CA ASP A 87 6.30 8.69 13.20
C ASP A 87 6.68 9.46 11.92
N THR A 88 6.54 10.78 11.92
CA THR A 88 6.86 11.61 10.75
C THR A 88 8.35 11.60 10.45
N ALA A 89 9.21 11.75 11.46
CA ALA A 89 10.66 11.70 11.31
C ALA A 89 11.12 10.35 10.72
N ARG A 90 10.59 9.24 11.25
CA ARG A 90 10.86 7.88 10.75
C ARG A 90 10.47 7.74 9.27
N LEU A 91 9.29 8.24 8.91
CA LEU A 91 8.80 8.13 7.52
C LEU A 91 9.61 8.97 6.54
N ILE A 92 10.04 10.17 6.92
CA ILE A 92 10.94 10.98 6.07
C ILE A 92 12.28 10.25 5.89
N SER A 93 12.88 9.73 6.95
CA SER A 93 14.15 8.98 6.88
C SER A 93 14.00 7.69 6.05
N LEU A 94 12.87 6.99 6.17
CA LEU A 94 12.54 5.82 5.35
C LEU A 94 12.42 6.20 3.87
N ALA A 95 11.73 7.30 3.57
CA ALA A 95 11.60 7.81 2.21
C ALA A 95 12.96 8.20 1.60
N GLU A 96 13.85 8.81 2.38
CA GLU A 96 15.23 9.10 1.94
C GLU A 96 16.01 7.82 1.59
N SER A 97 15.87 6.78 2.40
CA SER A 97 16.50 5.49 2.14
C SER A 97 15.99 4.88 0.84
N TRP A 98 14.66 4.87 0.64
CA TRP A 98 14.06 4.34 -0.58
C TRP A 98 14.34 5.21 -1.80
N ASN A 99 14.42 6.53 -1.67
CA ASN A 99 14.84 7.41 -2.77
C ASN A 99 16.22 7.01 -3.29
N ARG A 100 17.19 6.79 -2.38
CA ARG A 100 18.53 6.33 -2.75
C ARG A 100 18.50 4.94 -3.39
N SER A 101 17.80 3.99 -2.78
CA SER A 101 17.74 2.60 -3.26
C SER A 101 17.06 2.47 -4.61
N THR A 102 16.07 3.31 -4.91
CA THR A 102 15.30 3.29 -6.16
C THR A 102 15.86 4.23 -7.23
N GLY A 103 17.04 4.83 -6.99
CA GLY A 103 17.66 5.77 -7.93
C GLY A 103 16.80 7.03 -8.19
N GLY A 104 16.09 7.48 -7.15
CA GLY A 104 15.27 8.71 -7.20
C GLY A 104 13.87 8.50 -7.76
N THR A 105 13.44 7.29 -8.13
CA THR A 105 12.08 7.06 -8.68
C THR A 105 10.99 7.11 -7.61
N PHE A 106 11.32 6.87 -6.34
CA PHE A 106 10.47 7.19 -5.21
C PHE A 106 10.92 8.51 -4.58
N ASP A 107 10.04 9.52 -4.58
CA ASP A 107 10.37 10.85 -4.04
C ASP A 107 9.13 11.46 -3.38
N ILE A 108 9.24 11.81 -2.11
CA ILE A 108 8.15 12.44 -1.34
C ILE A 108 8.11 13.97 -1.48
N SER A 109 9.04 14.57 -2.21
CA SER A 109 9.09 16.03 -2.40
C SER A 109 8.29 16.52 -3.61
N LEU A 110 7.42 15.68 -4.19
CA LEU A 110 6.69 15.96 -5.43
C LEU A 110 5.41 16.80 -5.24
N ALA A 111 5.08 17.24 -4.02
CA ALA A 111 3.89 18.07 -3.77
C ALA A 111 3.82 19.35 -4.65
N PRO A 112 4.92 20.07 -4.98
CA PRO A 112 4.86 21.17 -5.91
C PRO A 112 4.36 20.79 -7.31
N LEU A 113 4.73 19.61 -7.80
CA LEU A 113 4.24 19.07 -9.08
C LEU A 113 2.77 18.64 -8.97
N SER A 114 2.39 17.89 -7.94
CA SER A 114 1.00 17.49 -7.72
C SER A 114 0.08 18.70 -7.72
N LYS A 115 0.46 19.75 -7.01
CA LYS A 115 -0.29 21.00 -6.97
C LYS A 115 -0.34 21.71 -8.33
N LEU A 116 0.78 21.74 -9.07
CA LEU A 116 0.83 22.36 -10.39
C LEU A 116 -0.13 21.68 -11.39
N TRP A 117 -0.19 20.35 -11.39
CA TRP A 117 -1.09 19.57 -12.24
C TRP A 117 -2.56 19.55 -11.74
N GLY A 118 -2.84 20.11 -10.55
CA GLY A 118 -4.16 20.21 -9.96
C GLY A 118 -4.58 18.95 -9.15
N PHE A 119 -3.65 18.05 -8.81
CA PHE A 119 -4.00 16.89 -7.97
C PHE A 119 -4.02 17.27 -6.48
N PRO A 120 -4.96 16.64 -5.71
CA PRO A 120 -5.90 15.62 -6.15
C PRO A 120 -7.28 16.14 -6.59
N HIS A 121 -7.63 17.43 -6.41
CA HIS A 121 -9.01 17.92 -6.49
C HIS A 121 -9.29 18.89 -7.63
N GLY A 122 -8.27 19.25 -8.43
CA GLY A 122 -8.40 20.27 -9.46
C GLY A 122 -8.23 21.73 -8.96
N PRO A 123 -8.34 22.73 -9.81
CA PRO A 123 -8.57 22.57 -11.26
C PRO A 123 -7.39 21.88 -11.96
N TYR A 124 -7.72 20.87 -12.78
CA TYR A 124 -6.70 20.16 -13.56
C TYR A 124 -6.31 20.97 -14.80
N HIS A 125 -5.03 20.98 -15.15
CA HIS A 125 -4.53 21.53 -16.41
C HIS A 125 -3.19 20.88 -16.78
N VAL A 126 -2.83 20.97 -18.06
CA VAL A 126 -1.52 20.55 -18.54
C VAL A 126 -0.56 21.74 -18.44
N PRO A 127 0.42 21.73 -17.54
CA PRO A 127 1.34 22.85 -17.38
C PRO A 127 2.27 23.02 -18.58
N THR A 128 2.67 24.26 -18.82
CA THR A 128 3.73 24.60 -19.77
C THR A 128 5.07 24.02 -19.32
N GLU A 129 6.03 23.94 -20.23
CA GLU A 129 7.39 23.50 -19.91
C GLU A 129 8.08 24.39 -18.86
N THR A 130 7.83 25.71 -18.95
CA THR A 130 8.37 26.70 -17.99
C THR A 130 7.80 26.45 -16.58
N GLU A 131 6.48 26.36 -16.44
CA GLU A 131 5.83 26.10 -15.13
C GLU A 131 6.31 24.77 -14.53
N ARG A 132 6.43 23.72 -15.35
CA ARG A 132 6.92 22.42 -14.91
C ARG A 132 8.39 22.50 -14.48
N GLY A 133 9.24 23.22 -15.22
CA GLY A 133 10.64 23.47 -14.86
C GLY A 133 10.79 24.21 -13.53
N GLU A 134 9.95 25.21 -13.27
CA GLU A 134 9.91 25.93 -12.00
C GLU A 134 9.48 25.04 -10.83
N ALA A 135 8.48 24.17 -11.03
CA ALA A 135 8.04 23.22 -10.02
C ALA A 135 9.12 22.16 -9.74
N LEU A 136 9.77 21.62 -10.80
CA LEU A 136 10.90 20.70 -10.65
C LEU A 136 12.06 21.33 -9.88
N GLY A 137 12.33 22.60 -10.05
CA GLY A 137 13.34 23.33 -9.28
C GLY A 137 13.07 23.39 -7.77
N LYS A 138 11.86 23.01 -7.34
CA LYS A 138 11.42 22.91 -5.93
C LYS A 138 11.29 21.47 -5.43
N THR A 139 11.56 20.46 -6.27
CA THR A 139 11.46 19.05 -5.92
C THR A 139 12.83 18.39 -5.80
N GLY A 140 12.92 17.35 -5.02
CA GLY A 140 14.10 16.52 -4.81
C GLY A 140 14.46 16.37 -3.33
N MET A 141 14.74 15.13 -2.92
CA MET A 141 15.11 14.79 -1.53
C MET A 141 16.34 15.57 -1.03
N LYS A 142 17.19 16.06 -1.92
CA LYS A 142 18.33 16.96 -1.60
C LYS A 142 17.94 18.29 -0.94
N TYR A 143 16.66 18.65 -0.98
CA TYR A 143 16.13 19.87 -0.36
C TYR A 143 15.56 19.64 1.04
N ILE A 144 15.64 18.41 1.53
CA ILE A 144 15.29 18.02 2.89
C ILE A 144 16.60 17.82 3.66
N SER A 145 16.70 18.42 4.83
CA SER A 145 17.83 18.19 5.75
C SER A 145 17.32 18.15 7.18
N HIS A 146 18.06 17.53 8.07
CA HIS A 146 17.72 17.49 9.48
C HIS A 146 18.95 17.72 10.35
N ASN A 147 18.74 18.26 11.53
CA ASN A 147 19.74 18.41 12.58
C ASN A 147 19.60 17.25 13.55
N GLU A 148 20.59 16.36 13.63
CA GLU A 148 20.57 15.19 14.50
C GLU A 148 20.52 15.53 15.99
N GLU A 149 21.11 16.68 16.42
CA GLU A 149 21.14 17.09 17.82
C GLU A 149 19.76 17.59 18.30
N THR A 150 19.07 18.36 17.46
CA THR A 150 17.78 18.99 17.82
C THR A 150 16.56 18.19 17.34
N GLY A 151 16.75 17.28 16.38
CA GLY A 151 15.66 16.59 15.69
C GLY A 151 14.87 17.49 14.73
N GLU A 152 15.33 18.73 14.45
CA GLU A 152 14.62 19.67 13.58
C GLU A 152 14.91 19.36 12.10
N TYR A 153 13.83 19.25 11.30
CA TYR A 153 13.89 19.11 9.85
C TYR A 153 13.74 20.47 9.18
N PHE A 154 14.41 20.63 8.04
CA PHE A 154 14.41 21.84 7.24
C PHE A 154 14.08 21.51 5.79
N LEU A 155 13.24 22.32 5.16
CA LEU A 155 12.98 22.28 3.73
C LEU A 155 13.51 23.55 3.05
N LYS A 156 14.16 23.39 1.90
CA LYS A 156 14.49 24.53 1.05
C LYS A 156 13.21 25.24 0.61
N SER A 157 13.28 26.57 0.51
CA SER A 157 12.14 27.42 0.10
C SER A 157 11.44 26.89 -1.16
N GLY A 158 10.14 26.69 -1.06
CA GLY A 158 9.27 26.17 -2.11
C GLY A 158 9.23 24.64 -2.23
N CYS A 159 10.09 23.90 -1.51
CA CYS A 159 9.97 22.46 -1.38
C CYS A 159 8.75 22.13 -0.50
N ALA A 160 7.99 21.11 -0.87
CA ALA A 160 6.86 20.60 -0.09
C ALA A 160 6.74 19.09 -0.23
N LEU A 161 6.21 18.44 0.80
CA LEU A 161 6.19 16.98 0.94
C LEU A 161 4.80 16.41 0.68
N ASP A 162 4.77 15.22 0.10
CA ASP A 162 3.59 14.37 -0.05
C ASP A 162 3.99 12.92 0.23
N LEU A 163 3.42 12.34 1.28
CA LEU A 163 3.66 10.97 1.70
C LEU A 163 2.62 9.98 1.14
N GLY A 164 1.80 10.40 0.19
CA GLY A 164 0.73 9.57 -0.38
C GLY A 164 1.16 8.21 -0.94
N GLY A 165 2.43 8.08 -1.37
CA GLY A 165 3.01 6.83 -1.87
C GLY A 165 3.52 5.87 -0.77
N MET A 166 3.30 6.17 0.53
CA MET A 166 3.72 5.30 1.64
C MET A 166 2.77 5.34 2.85
N ALA A 167 1.94 6.38 2.96
CA ALA A 167 1.10 6.60 4.15
C ALA A 167 0.07 5.49 4.36
N LYS A 168 -0.52 4.94 3.28
CA LYS A 168 -1.48 3.83 3.40
C LYS A 168 -0.81 2.51 3.78
N GLY A 169 0.40 2.25 3.27
CA GLY A 169 1.21 1.11 3.69
C GLY A 169 1.54 1.16 5.17
N THR A 170 1.96 2.35 5.68
CA THR A 170 2.19 2.59 7.10
C THR A 170 0.92 2.35 7.94
N ALA A 171 -0.21 2.88 7.50
CA ALA A 171 -1.50 2.70 8.19
C ALA A 171 -1.91 1.21 8.23
N ALA A 172 -1.67 0.46 7.15
CA ALA A 172 -1.95 -0.97 7.09
C ALA A 172 -1.09 -1.78 8.07
N GLU A 173 0.21 -1.47 8.20
CA GLU A 173 1.09 -2.13 9.19
C GLU A 173 0.64 -1.82 10.63
N LYS A 174 0.45 -0.55 10.99
CA LYS A 174 0.02 -0.15 12.33
C LYS A 174 -1.33 -0.77 12.71
N ALA A 175 -2.30 -0.76 11.78
CA ALA A 175 -3.59 -1.41 12.01
C ALA A 175 -3.46 -2.93 12.17
N ALA A 176 -2.64 -3.59 11.33
CA ALA A 176 -2.37 -5.02 11.44
C ALA A 176 -1.72 -5.39 12.77
N ASP A 177 -0.81 -4.56 13.28
CA ASP A 177 -0.16 -4.78 14.57
C ASP A 177 -1.16 -4.67 15.74
N ILE A 178 -2.10 -3.72 15.69
CA ILE A 178 -3.20 -3.61 16.67
C ILE A 178 -4.05 -4.88 16.65
N LEU A 179 -4.43 -5.39 15.46
CA LEU A 179 -5.22 -6.60 15.34
C LEU A 179 -4.45 -7.81 15.90
N LYS A 180 -3.17 -7.97 15.55
CA LYS A 180 -2.30 -9.07 16.04
C LYS A 180 -2.12 -9.00 17.55
N ALA A 181 -1.88 -7.81 18.11
CA ALA A 181 -1.73 -7.61 19.56
C ALA A 181 -2.99 -7.98 20.34
N ALA A 182 -4.17 -7.80 19.74
CA ALA A 182 -5.46 -8.23 20.28
C ALA A 182 -5.74 -9.74 20.07
N GLY A 183 -4.80 -10.49 19.48
CA GLY A 183 -4.92 -11.93 19.27
C GLY A 183 -5.69 -12.34 18.01
N ILE A 184 -6.00 -11.39 17.10
CA ILE A 184 -6.63 -11.70 15.81
C ILE A 184 -5.58 -12.31 14.87
N LYS A 185 -5.85 -13.55 14.46
CA LYS A 185 -4.93 -14.35 13.62
C LYS A 185 -5.35 -14.43 12.16
N ASN A 186 -6.56 -14.00 11.84
CA ASN A 186 -7.17 -14.15 10.52
C ASN A 186 -7.93 -12.87 10.18
N ALA A 187 -7.33 -12.00 9.38
CA ALA A 187 -7.94 -10.73 8.96
C ALA A 187 -7.51 -10.31 7.57
N LEU A 188 -8.34 -9.45 6.97
CA LEU A 188 -8.07 -8.71 5.74
C LEU A 188 -8.38 -7.24 5.98
N LEU A 189 -7.38 -6.40 5.75
CA LEU A 189 -7.51 -4.95 5.74
C LEU A 189 -7.45 -4.51 4.27
N ASP A 190 -8.48 -3.81 3.82
CA ASP A 190 -8.53 -3.13 2.52
C ASP A 190 -8.54 -1.62 2.78
N LEU A 191 -7.43 -0.97 2.52
CA LEU A 191 -7.24 0.46 2.70
C LEU A 191 -7.23 1.17 1.33
N GLY A 192 -8.32 0.96 0.56
CA GLY A 192 -8.47 1.58 -0.75
C GLY A 192 -7.47 1.06 -1.79
N GLY A 193 -7.34 -0.27 -1.87
CA GLY A 193 -6.42 -0.95 -2.79
C GLY A 193 -5.07 -1.33 -2.18
N ASN A 194 -4.71 -0.79 -1.02
CA ASN A 194 -3.64 -1.32 -0.19
C ASN A 194 -4.21 -2.44 0.67
N ILE A 195 -3.95 -3.68 0.28
CA ILE A 195 -4.47 -4.87 0.97
C ILE A 195 -3.40 -5.43 1.90
N LYS A 196 -3.78 -5.63 3.17
CA LYS A 196 -2.98 -6.42 4.13
C LYS A 196 -3.76 -7.64 4.58
N VAL A 197 -3.13 -8.80 4.49
CA VAL A 197 -3.70 -10.08 4.92
C VAL A 197 -2.93 -10.59 6.13
N ILE A 198 -3.65 -10.91 7.20
CA ILE A 198 -3.12 -11.57 8.40
C ILE A 198 -3.55 -13.03 8.35
N GLY A 199 -2.58 -13.95 8.39
CA GLY A 199 -2.83 -15.39 8.38
C GLY A 199 -3.63 -15.87 7.16
N THR A 200 -4.46 -16.89 7.41
CA THR A 200 -5.35 -17.53 6.41
C THR A 200 -6.81 -17.31 6.79
N LYS A 201 -7.75 -17.68 5.92
CA LYS A 201 -9.14 -17.89 6.32
C LYS A 201 -9.24 -19.11 7.26
N PRO A 202 -10.31 -19.22 8.07
CA PRO A 202 -10.54 -20.42 8.91
C PRO A 202 -10.45 -21.71 8.10
N GLY A 203 -9.84 -22.74 8.70
CA GLY A 203 -9.56 -24.01 8.02
C GLY A 203 -8.32 -23.99 7.14
N GLY A 204 -7.42 -23.00 7.30
CA GLY A 204 -6.15 -22.92 6.56
C GLY A 204 -6.28 -22.49 5.10
N ARG A 205 -7.46 -22.03 4.68
CA ARG A 205 -7.73 -21.61 3.29
C ARG A 205 -7.08 -20.26 2.99
N PRO A 206 -6.49 -20.05 1.79
CA PRO A 206 -5.95 -18.75 1.41
C PRO A 206 -7.04 -17.69 1.26
N TRP A 207 -6.63 -16.44 1.32
CA TRP A 207 -7.44 -15.32 0.88
C TRP A 207 -7.35 -15.19 -0.64
N HIS A 208 -8.47 -14.91 -1.29
CA HIS A 208 -8.52 -14.65 -2.73
C HIS A 208 -8.68 -13.14 -2.93
N ILE A 209 -7.66 -12.52 -3.48
CA ILE A 209 -7.61 -11.07 -3.72
C ILE A 209 -7.72 -10.82 -5.22
N ALA A 210 -8.80 -10.17 -5.62
CA ALA A 210 -9.02 -9.76 -7.00
C ALA A 210 -8.22 -8.49 -7.31
N LEU A 211 -7.50 -8.49 -8.42
CA LEU A 211 -6.85 -7.31 -8.97
C LEU A 211 -7.80 -6.66 -9.98
N ARG A 212 -8.07 -5.36 -9.83
CA ARG A 212 -8.96 -4.61 -10.73
C ARG A 212 -8.35 -4.47 -12.12
N HIS A 213 -9.20 -4.52 -13.13
CA HIS A 213 -8.80 -4.20 -14.49
C HIS A 213 -8.70 -2.67 -14.66
N PRO A 214 -7.60 -2.12 -15.22
CA PRO A 214 -7.40 -0.67 -15.32
C PRO A 214 -8.42 0.09 -16.17
N ASP A 215 -9.03 -0.57 -17.17
CA ASP A 215 -9.98 0.07 -18.08
C ASP A 215 -11.45 -0.19 -17.71
N ASP A 216 -11.68 -1.17 -16.83
CA ASP A 216 -13.04 -1.57 -16.44
C ASP A 216 -13.00 -2.08 -15.00
N THR A 217 -13.34 -1.19 -14.07
CA THR A 217 -13.28 -1.47 -12.63
C THR A 217 -14.24 -2.56 -12.17
N ASP A 218 -15.22 -2.94 -13.00
CA ASP A 218 -16.14 -4.04 -12.75
C ASP A 218 -15.54 -5.40 -13.16
N LYS A 219 -14.42 -5.38 -13.91
CA LYS A 219 -13.68 -6.57 -14.30
C LYS A 219 -12.45 -6.82 -13.43
N THR A 220 -12.11 -8.08 -13.35
CA THR A 220 -10.92 -8.57 -12.65
C THR A 220 -9.81 -8.86 -13.65
N ALA A 221 -8.63 -8.27 -13.45
CA ALA A 221 -7.43 -8.58 -14.22
C ALA A 221 -6.83 -9.94 -13.84
N GLY A 222 -7.07 -10.38 -12.61
CA GLY A 222 -6.62 -11.67 -12.09
C GLY A 222 -6.89 -11.80 -10.60
N THR A 223 -6.63 -12.97 -10.05
CA THR A 223 -6.85 -13.28 -8.64
C THR A 223 -5.61 -13.89 -8.02
N LEU A 224 -5.18 -13.37 -6.88
CA LEU A 224 -4.10 -13.90 -6.04
C LEU A 224 -4.70 -14.76 -4.90
N SER A 225 -4.17 -15.97 -4.72
CA SER A 225 -4.48 -16.85 -3.60
C SER A 225 -3.34 -16.81 -2.58
N VAL A 226 -3.51 -16.04 -1.50
CA VAL A 226 -2.43 -15.66 -0.60
C VAL A 226 -2.77 -15.79 0.88
N SER A 227 -1.73 -15.75 1.73
CA SER A 227 -1.84 -15.68 3.19
C SER A 227 -0.68 -14.88 3.75
N ASP A 228 -0.93 -14.18 4.85
CA ASP A 228 0.06 -13.44 5.64
C ASP A 228 0.99 -12.55 4.79
N THR A 229 0.39 -11.67 3.99
CA THR A 229 1.11 -10.80 3.04
C THR A 229 0.37 -9.48 2.79
N SER A 230 1.02 -8.58 2.08
CA SER A 230 0.45 -7.33 1.57
C SER A 230 0.43 -7.34 0.06
N ILE A 231 -0.59 -6.75 -0.52
CA ILE A 231 -0.77 -6.57 -1.96
C ILE A 231 -1.12 -5.11 -2.19
N VAL A 232 -0.24 -4.38 -2.84
CA VAL A 232 -0.43 -2.95 -3.09
C VAL A 232 -0.28 -2.66 -4.58
N THR A 233 -1.23 -1.91 -5.12
CA THR A 233 -1.24 -1.55 -6.54
C THR A 233 -1.16 -0.05 -6.70
N SER A 234 -0.23 0.41 -7.54
CA SER A 234 -0.18 1.77 -8.09
C SER A 234 -0.59 1.73 -9.56
N GLY A 235 -1.47 2.63 -9.98
CA GLY A 235 -1.99 2.63 -11.35
C GLY A 235 -2.38 4.00 -11.88
N ASP A 236 -2.38 4.13 -13.22
CA ASP A 236 -2.70 5.36 -13.96
C ASP A 236 -4.20 5.69 -13.96
N TYR A 237 -5.03 4.81 -13.43
CA TYR A 237 -6.49 4.91 -13.43
C TYR A 237 -7.08 5.33 -12.07
N GLU A 238 -6.26 5.46 -11.04
CA GLU A 238 -6.73 5.82 -9.69
C GLU A 238 -7.16 7.30 -9.62
N ARG A 239 -6.26 8.20 -10.05
CA ARG A 239 -6.51 9.64 -10.10
C ARG A 239 -5.92 10.18 -11.39
N TYR A 240 -6.77 10.64 -12.30
CA TYR A 240 -6.36 11.18 -13.60
C TYR A 240 -7.39 12.17 -14.14
N PHE A 241 -6.99 12.93 -15.13
CA PHE A 241 -7.87 13.68 -16.00
C PHE A 241 -7.53 13.43 -17.46
N ILE A 242 -8.44 13.79 -18.36
CA ILE A 242 -8.24 13.65 -19.79
C ILE A 242 -8.28 15.05 -20.42
N GLU A 243 -7.24 15.39 -21.17
CA GLU A 243 -7.19 16.61 -21.96
C GLU A 243 -6.69 16.29 -23.37
N ASN A 244 -7.41 16.74 -24.39
CA ASN A 244 -7.13 16.46 -25.81
C ASN A 244 -6.97 14.96 -26.13
N GLY A 245 -7.78 14.09 -25.48
CA GLY A 245 -7.75 12.64 -25.67
C GLY A 245 -6.57 11.92 -24.99
N ARG A 246 -5.71 12.66 -24.30
CA ARG A 246 -4.58 12.09 -23.54
C ARG A 246 -4.90 12.05 -22.05
N ARG A 247 -4.56 10.92 -21.40
CA ARG A 247 -4.68 10.75 -19.96
C ARG A 247 -3.45 11.30 -19.24
N TYR A 248 -3.69 12.06 -18.18
CA TYR A 248 -2.68 12.59 -17.26
C TYR A 248 -3.04 12.15 -15.84
N HIS A 249 -2.18 11.37 -15.21
CA HIS A 249 -2.41 10.80 -13.88
C HIS A 249 -1.43 11.36 -12.84
N HIS A 250 -1.68 11.11 -11.59
CA HIS A 250 -0.99 11.69 -10.43
C HIS A 250 0.39 11.09 -10.12
N ILE A 251 0.86 10.06 -10.82
CA ILE A 251 2.18 9.46 -10.60
C ILE A 251 3.17 10.12 -11.55
N PHE A 252 4.04 10.94 -11.00
CA PHE A 252 5.00 11.73 -11.78
C PHE A 252 6.37 11.06 -11.85
N ASP A 253 7.07 11.27 -12.97
CA ASP A 253 8.50 11.05 -13.06
C ASP A 253 9.23 12.22 -12.40
N PRO A 254 9.99 11.97 -11.31
CA PRO A 254 10.71 13.01 -10.58
C PRO A 254 11.75 13.77 -11.41
N HIS A 255 12.22 13.20 -12.52
CA HIS A 255 13.20 13.84 -13.40
C HIS A 255 12.59 14.77 -14.42
N THR A 256 11.38 14.46 -14.91
CA THR A 256 10.73 15.22 -15.97
C THR A 256 9.56 16.08 -15.48
N GLY A 257 9.01 15.78 -14.30
CA GLY A 257 7.81 16.41 -13.74
C GLY A 257 6.53 16.12 -14.52
N GLN A 258 6.57 15.14 -15.43
CA GLN A 258 5.40 14.69 -16.19
C GLN A 258 4.79 13.44 -15.55
N PRO A 259 3.47 13.23 -15.71
CA PRO A 259 2.89 11.92 -15.49
C PRO A 259 3.62 10.85 -16.29
N VAL A 260 3.95 9.73 -15.65
CA VAL A 260 4.73 8.64 -16.26
C VAL A 260 4.00 8.05 -17.47
N GLN A 261 4.72 7.84 -18.57
CA GLN A 261 4.20 7.27 -19.82
C GLN A 261 5.20 6.21 -20.34
N ASN A 262 5.21 5.05 -19.72
CA ASN A 262 6.20 3.99 -20.00
C ASN A 262 5.57 2.66 -20.45
N GLY A 263 4.29 2.67 -20.82
CA GLY A 263 3.58 1.48 -21.31
C GLY A 263 2.95 0.61 -20.21
N LEU A 264 3.14 0.97 -18.93
CA LEU A 264 2.46 0.33 -17.81
C LEU A 264 1.18 1.07 -17.45
N ARG A 265 0.14 0.30 -17.08
CA ARG A 265 -1.14 0.75 -16.57
C ARG A 265 -1.22 0.61 -15.04
N ALA A 266 -0.59 -0.44 -14.52
CA ALA A 266 -0.51 -0.71 -13.09
C ALA A 266 0.71 -1.53 -12.73
N VAL A 267 1.15 -1.38 -11.49
CA VAL A 267 2.14 -2.24 -10.83
C VAL A 267 1.58 -2.70 -9.50
N THR A 268 1.50 -4.01 -9.33
CA THR A 268 1.11 -4.63 -8.05
C THR A 268 2.34 -5.26 -7.41
N VAL A 269 2.62 -4.90 -6.17
CA VAL A 269 3.70 -5.48 -5.35
C VAL A 269 3.10 -6.37 -4.27
N ILE A 270 3.70 -7.54 -4.10
CA ILE A 270 3.32 -8.53 -3.11
C ILE A 270 4.53 -8.81 -2.22
N CYS A 271 4.46 -8.44 -0.94
CA CYS A 271 5.46 -8.75 0.06
C CYS A 271 4.85 -8.70 1.47
N LYS A 272 5.61 -9.09 2.50
CA LYS A 272 5.08 -9.13 3.87
C LYS A 272 4.85 -7.74 4.47
N ASP A 273 5.66 -6.79 4.12
CA ASP A 273 5.67 -5.42 4.64
C ASP A 273 4.84 -4.50 3.75
N SER A 274 3.77 -3.89 4.30
CA SER A 274 2.88 -3.00 3.56
C SER A 274 3.53 -1.65 3.22
N GLU A 275 4.42 -1.12 4.09
CA GLU A 275 5.14 0.13 3.79
C GLU A 275 6.04 -0.09 2.57
N LYS A 276 6.80 -1.19 2.56
CA LYS A 276 7.64 -1.59 1.44
C LYS A 276 6.83 -1.80 0.16
N ALA A 277 5.67 -2.48 0.27
CA ALA A 277 4.81 -2.73 -0.89
C ALA A 277 4.25 -1.43 -1.49
N ASP A 278 3.84 -0.46 -0.65
CA ASP A 278 3.29 0.83 -1.08
C ASP A 278 4.37 1.66 -1.80
N ILE A 279 5.54 1.81 -1.19
CA ILE A 279 6.70 2.49 -1.77
C ILE A 279 7.12 1.87 -3.10
N LEU A 280 7.29 0.54 -3.13
CA LEU A 280 7.75 -0.16 -4.32
C LEU A 280 6.73 -0.15 -5.45
N SER A 281 5.43 -0.22 -5.18
CA SER A 281 4.41 -0.15 -6.23
C SER A 281 4.52 1.15 -7.03
N THR A 282 4.76 2.27 -6.34
CA THR A 282 4.98 3.59 -6.96
C THR A 282 6.35 3.67 -7.66
N ALA A 283 7.43 3.28 -6.97
CA ALA A 283 8.78 3.34 -7.54
C ALA A 283 8.91 2.51 -8.82
N LEU A 284 8.42 1.26 -8.82
CA LEU A 284 8.50 0.35 -9.96
C LEU A 284 7.59 0.81 -11.12
N PHE A 285 6.45 1.45 -10.81
CA PHE A 285 5.63 2.08 -11.83
C PHE A 285 6.40 3.19 -12.54
N VAL A 286 7.11 4.05 -11.80
CA VAL A 286 7.96 5.11 -12.36
C VAL A 286 9.15 4.53 -13.16
N MET A 287 9.79 3.47 -12.66
CA MET A 287 10.90 2.80 -13.34
C MET A 287 10.52 2.24 -14.71
N GLY A 288 9.27 1.78 -14.86
CA GLY A 288 8.82 1.05 -16.04
C GLY A 288 9.35 -0.39 -16.12
N GLU A 289 8.84 -1.16 -17.06
CA GLU A 289 9.03 -2.60 -17.19
C GLU A 289 10.48 -3.07 -17.03
N LYS A 290 11.39 -2.51 -17.84
CA LYS A 290 12.79 -3.01 -17.92
C LYS A 290 13.55 -2.76 -16.61
N LYS A 291 13.48 -1.53 -16.08
CA LYS A 291 14.19 -1.19 -14.84
C LYS A 291 13.55 -1.88 -13.63
N ALA A 292 12.21 -2.00 -13.59
CA ALA A 292 11.52 -2.74 -12.55
C ALA A 292 11.92 -4.22 -12.51
N ALA A 293 12.05 -4.87 -13.68
CA ALA A 293 12.52 -6.25 -13.77
C ALA A 293 13.97 -6.40 -13.29
N LEU A 294 14.86 -5.46 -13.61
CA LEU A 294 16.25 -5.46 -13.12
C LEU A 294 16.29 -5.26 -11.60
N PHE A 295 15.55 -4.28 -11.11
CA PHE A 295 15.45 -4.01 -9.67
C PHE A 295 14.95 -5.24 -8.89
N TRP A 296 13.91 -5.92 -9.39
CA TRP A 296 13.44 -7.16 -8.77
C TRP A 296 14.51 -8.25 -8.77
N LYS A 297 15.31 -8.41 -9.85
CA LYS A 297 16.39 -9.39 -9.90
C LYS A 297 17.45 -9.16 -8.83
N GLU A 298 17.79 -7.91 -8.56
CA GLU A 298 18.75 -7.51 -7.53
C GLU A 298 18.20 -7.71 -6.10
N HIS A 299 16.85 -7.73 -5.96
CA HIS A 299 16.14 -7.88 -4.69
C HIS A 299 15.32 -9.18 -4.62
N ARG A 300 15.79 -10.25 -5.27
CA ARG A 300 15.08 -11.54 -5.28
C ARG A 300 14.79 -12.04 -3.86
N GLY A 301 13.56 -12.52 -3.66
CA GLY A 301 13.10 -13.03 -2.36
C GLY A 301 12.55 -11.97 -1.41
N GLU A 302 12.71 -10.68 -1.72
CA GLU A 302 12.22 -9.60 -0.88
C GLU A 302 10.76 -9.24 -1.21
N PHE A 303 10.37 -9.33 -2.48
CA PHE A 303 9.01 -9.07 -2.97
C PHE A 303 8.74 -9.80 -4.28
N GLN A 304 7.44 -9.87 -4.64
CA GLN A 304 6.97 -10.30 -5.95
C GLN A 304 6.21 -9.15 -6.61
N MET A 305 6.10 -9.15 -7.94
CA MET A 305 5.37 -8.11 -8.65
C MET A 305 4.58 -8.61 -9.85
N ILE A 306 3.53 -7.87 -10.18
CA ILE A 306 2.75 -7.99 -11.40
C ILE A 306 2.78 -6.63 -12.09
N LEU A 307 3.21 -6.59 -13.34
CA LEU A 307 3.18 -5.41 -14.20
C LEU A 307 2.02 -5.58 -15.19
N PHE A 308 1.08 -4.64 -15.18
CA PHE A 308 -0.01 -4.59 -16.14
C PHE A 308 0.35 -3.65 -17.28
N ARG A 309 0.46 -4.17 -18.50
CA ARG A 309 0.83 -3.40 -19.69
C ARG A 309 -0.40 -2.81 -20.39
N ASN A 310 -0.18 -1.80 -21.23
CA ASN A 310 -1.23 -1.15 -22.01
C ASN A 310 -1.82 -2.04 -23.13
N ASP A 311 -1.19 -3.17 -23.45
CA ASP A 311 -1.70 -4.19 -24.38
C ASP A 311 -2.50 -5.31 -23.68
N ASN A 312 -2.88 -5.12 -22.42
CA ASN A 312 -3.57 -6.08 -21.55
C ASN A 312 -2.75 -7.34 -21.21
N THR A 313 -1.43 -7.31 -21.39
CA THR A 313 -0.53 -8.39 -20.94
C THR A 313 -0.12 -8.17 -19.50
N LEU A 314 -0.15 -9.23 -18.70
CA LEU A 314 0.35 -9.26 -17.33
C LEU A 314 1.74 -9.90 -17.30
N MET A 315 2.73 -9.17 -16.83
CA MET A 315 4.05 -9.73 -16.57
C MET A 315 4.18 -10.01 -15.09
N ILE A 316 4.46 -11.26 -14.72
CA ILE A 316 4.53 -11.68 -13.32
C ILE A 316 5.90 -12.27 -12.98
N THR A 317 6.32 -12.09 -11.73
CA THR A 317 7.49 -12.80 -11.22
C THR A 317 7.21 -14.30 -11.08
N PRO A 318 8.22 -15.18 -11.31
CA PRO A 318 7.99 -16.64 -11.43
C PRO A 318 7.26 -17.29 -10.26
N ASP A 319 7.52 -16.85 -9.02
CA ASP A 319 6.91 -17.44 -7.83
C ASP A 319 5.38 -17.24 -7.77
N LEU A 320 4.86 -16.24 -8.48
CA LEU A 320 3.42 -15.99 -8.54
C LEU A 320 2.65 -16.99 -9.40
N GLN A 321 3.31 -17.77 -10.27
CA GLN A 321 2.63 -18.77 -11.13
C GLN A 321 1.75 -19.76 -10.34
N LYS A 322 2.11 -20.06 -9.11
CA LYS A 322 1.41 -21.04 -8.28
C LYS A 322 0.18 -20.47 -7.58
N VAL A 323 0.11 -19.14 -7.46
CA VAL A 323 -0.88 -18.45 -6.62
C VAL A 323 -1.69 -17.38 -7.37
N PHE A 324 -1.35 -17.12 -8.62
CA PHE A 324 -2.01 -16.13 -9.47
C PHE A 324 -2.74 -16.81 -10.63
N ALA A 325 -4.00 -16.44 -10.84
CA ALA A 325 -4.83 -16.87 -11.97
C ALA A 325 -5.39 -15.65 -12.71
N SER A 326 -5.40 -15.70 -14.03
CA SER A 326 -5.93 -14.66 -14.91
C SER A 326 -6.44 -15.26 -16.22
N GLU A 327 -7.44 -14.62 -16.82
CA GLU A 327 -7.90 -14.89 -18.18
C GLU A 327 -7.12 -14.06 -19.23
N LEU A 328 -6.39 -13.04 -18.79
CA LEU A 328 -5.54 -12.22 -19.64
C LEU A 328 -4.23 -12.95 -19.96
N PRO A 329 -3.53 -12.58 -21.04
CA PRO A 329 -2.20 -13.11 -21.35
C PRO A 329 -1.21 -12.86 -20.19
N VAL A 330 -0.54 -13.93 -19.73
CA VAL A 330 0.46 -13.87 -18.67
C VAL A 330 1.84 -14.25 -19.21
N VAL A 331 2.84 -13.42 -18.94
CA VAL A 331 4.24 -13.62 -19.31
C VAL A 331 5.11 -13.58 -18.06
N LEU A 332 6.15 -14.41 -18.01
CA LEU A 332 7.09 -14.41 -16.88
C LEU A 332 8.15 -13.32 -17.04
N ILE A 333 8.45 -12.65 -15.95
CA ILE A 333 9.62 -11.78 -15.84
C ILE A 333 10.85 -12.67 -15.72
N SER A 334 11.72 -12.56 -16.72
CA SER A 334 12.94 -13.38 -16.85
C SER A 334 14.17 -12.66 -16.30
#